data_94de394597fa24acaa1f60db14c2b437
#
_entry.id   94de394597fa24acaa1f60db14c2b437
#
_cell.length_a   1.000
_cell.length_b   1.000
_cell.length_c   1.000
_cell.angle_alpha   90.00
_cell.angle_beta   90.00
_cell.angle_gamma   90.00
#
_symmetry.space_group_name_H-M   'P 1'
#
loop_
_entity.id
_entity.type
_entity.pdbx_description
1 polymer ?
#
loop_
_entity_poly.entity_id
_entity_poly.type
_entity_poly.pdbx_seq_one_letter_code
_entity_poly.pdbx_strand_id
1 'polypeptide(L)'
;MRNYFAKSLYKKIKKNRNIVLLSADIGNRLFDKIKKDFPKNFLNCGIAEPNMITFATGMAKESFLPICYTITNFLIYKSIEQIRNDAIYNKNKIILVGTGSGMSYNHLGPTHHSVED
;
A
#
# COMPACT_ATOMS: atom_id res chain seq x y z
N MET A 1 8.29 -11.36 8.63
CA MET A 1 7.97 -9.92 8.62
C MET A 1 6.56 -9.64 8.12
N ARG A 2 6.12 -10.07 6.93
CA ARG A 2 4.77 -9.81 6.34
C ARG A 2 3.60 -10.18 7.28
N ASN A 3 3.61 -11.37 7.87
CA ASN A 3 2.55 -11.80 8.81
C ASN A 3 2.49 -10.94 10.08
N TYR A 4 3.63 -10.49 10.57
CA TYR A 4 3.68 -9.59 11.73
C TYR A 4 3.08 -8.22 11.38
N PHE A 5 3.39 -7.68 10.20
CA PHE A 5 2.78 -6.45 9.69
C PHE A 5 1.25 -6.57 9.64
N ALA A 6 0.72 -7.64 9.01
CA ALA A 6 -0.72 -7.83 8.90
C ALA A 6 -1.41 -7.95 10.29
N LYS A 7 -0.80 -8.67 11.23
CA LYS A 7 -1.32 -8.78 12.62
C LYS A 7 -1.28 -7.42 13.35
N SER A 8 -0.22 -6.66 13.18
CA SER A 8 -0.08 -5.33 13.78
C SER A 8 -1.10 -4.35 13.19
N LEU A 9 -1.24 -4.34 11.87
CA LEU A 9 -2.20 -3.51 11.16
C LEU A 9 -3.64 -3.84 11.57
N TYR A 10 -4.00 -5.11 11.67
CA TYR A 10 -5.31 -5.55 12.18
C TYR A 10 -5.63 -4.94 13.55
N LYS A 11 -4.67 -5.00 14.49
CA LYS A 11 -4.83 -4.41 15.83
C LYS A 11 -5.00 -2.89 15.77
N LYS A 12 -4.29 -2.21 14.87
CA LYS A 12 -4.38 -0.76 14.68
C LYS A 12 -5.73 -0.36 14.07
N ILE A 13 -6.20 -1.05 13.04
CA ILE A 13 -7.52 -0.82 12.43
C ILE A 13 -8.64 -1.05 13.45
N LYS A 14 -8.51 -2.08 14.31
CA LYS A 14 -9.48 -2.33 15.37
C LYS A 14 -9.62 -1.13 16.34
N LYS A 15 -8.51 -0.44 16.60
CA LYS A 15 -8.47 0.74 17.51
C LYS A 15 -8.82 2.06 16.81
N ASN A 16 -8.48 2.18 15.53
CA ASN A 16 -8.70 3.41 14.75
C ASN A 16 -9.24 3.07 13.37
N ARG A 17 -10.51 3.37 13.13
CA ARG A 17 -11.22 3.09 11.88
C ARG A 17 -10.88 4.05 10.74
N ASN A 18 -10.15 5.12 10.99
CA ASN A 18 -9.65 5.99 9.93
C ASN A 18 -8.46 5.37 9.18
N ILE A 19 -7.85 4.30 9.71
CA ILE A 19 -6.81 3.54 9.01
C ILE A 19 -7.46 2.67 7.94
N VAL A 20 -7.06 2.85 6.68
CA VAL A 20 -7.55 2.06 5.54
C VAL A 20 -6.36 1.43 4.81
N LEU A 21 -6.45 0.13 4.56
CA LEU A 21 -5.47 -0.60 3.75
C LEU A 21 -5.91 -0.63 2.29
N LEU A 22 -5.07 -0.09 1.43
CA LEU A 22 -5.18 -0.17 -0.02
C LEU A 22 -4.17 -1.18 -0.55
N SER A 23 -4.58 -2.06 -1.44
CA SER A 23 -3.70 -3.07 -2.04
C SER A 23 -3.81 -3.03 -3.57
N ALA A 24 -2.68 -3.12 -4.27
CA ALA A 24 -2.66 -3.26 -5.73
C ALA A 24 -2.64 -4.74 -6.12
N ASP A 25 -3.76 -5.42 -5.86
CA ASP A 25 -4.03 -6.83 -6.18
C ASP A 25 -2.95 -7.82 -5.68
N ILE A 26 -2.35 -7.53 -4.55
CA ILE A 26 -1.33 -8.37 -3.89
C ILE A 26 -1.68 -8.63 -2.44
N GLY A 27 -0.99 -9.58 -1.81
CA GLY A 27 -1.20 -9.94 -0.39
C GLY A 27 -2.33 -10.94 -0.21
N ASN A 28 -2.51 -11.83 -1.18
CA ASN A 28 -3.47 -12.93 -1.10
C ASN A 28 -3.31 -13.70 0.22
N ARG A 29 -4.42 -14.00 0.89
CA ARG A 29 -4.53 -14.61 2.23
C ARG A 29 -3.92 -13.79 3.39
N LEU A 30 -3.00 -12.87 3.12
CA LEU A 30 -2.32 -12.08 4.15
C LEU A 30 -3.29 -11.16 4.93
N PHE A 31 -4.26 -10.60 4.22
CA PHE A 31 -5.20 -9.62 4.75
C PHE A 31 -6.63 -10.13 4.90
N ASP A 32 -6.87 -11.43 4.75
CA ASP A 32 -8.22 -12.00 4.78
C ASP A 32 -8.98 -11.68 6.07
N LYS A 33 -8.25 -11.67 7.20
CA LYS A 33 -8.86 -11.30 8.48
C LYS A 33 -9.30 -9.83 8.51
N ILE A 34 -8.51 -8.92 7.90
CA ILE A 34 -8.90 -7.51 7.78
C ILE A 34 -10.11 -7.37 6.85
N LYS A 35 -10.08 -8.05 5.69
CA LYS A 35 -11.20 -8.05 4.73
C LYS A 35 -12.50 -8.53 5.37
N LYS A 36 -12.42 -9.59 6.17
CA LYS A 36 -13.58 -10.20 6.84
C LYS A 36 -14.14 -9.30 7.95
N ASP A 37 -13.27 -8.88 8.88
CA ASP A 37 -13.71 -8.22 10.11
C ASP A 37 -13.91 -6.71 9.93
N PHE A 38 -13.23 -6.11 8.93
CA PHE A 38 -13.22 -4.67 8.65
C PHE A 38 -13.33 -4.36 7.15
N PRO A 39 -14.39 -4.81 6.47
CA PRO A 39 -14.49 -4.69 5.01
C PRO A 39 -14.42 -3.25 4.49
N LYS A 40 -14.86 -2.27 5.27
CA LYS A 40 -14.76 -0.83 4.92
C LYS A 40 -13.35 -0.26 5.08
N ASN A 41 -12.43 -1.00 5.72
CA ASN A 41 -11.05 -0.59 5.95
C ASN A 41 -10.05 -1.32 5.03
N PHE A 42 -10.56 -2.02 4.01
CA PHE A 42 -9.75 -2.68 2.98
C PHE A 42 -10.32 -2.38 1.60
N LEU A 43 -9.43 -1.96 0.69
CA LEU A 43 -9.76 -1.78 -0.72
C LEU A 43 -8.68 -2.44 -1.58
N ASN A 44 -9.10 -3.31 -2.50
CA ASN A 44 -8.25 -3.76 -3.60
C ASN A 44 -8.41 -2.79 -4.77
N CYS A 45 -7.35 -2.08 -5.11
CA CYS A 45 -7.33 -1.08 -6.19
C CYS A 45 -7.04 -1.69 -7.57
N GLY A 46 -6.90 -3.03 -7.65
CA GLY A 46 -6.43 -3.69 -8.87
C GLY A 46 -4.95 -3.45 -9.13
N ILE A 47 -4.45 -3.90 -10.28
CA ILE A 47 -3.05 -3.69 -10.71
C ILE A 47 -2.90 -2.27 -11.27
N ALA A 48 -3.08 -1.27 -10.42
CA ALA A 48 -3.13 0.15 -10.78
C ALA A 48 -2.46 1.02 -9.70
N GLU A 49 -1.17 0.82 -9.49
CA GLU A 49 -0.41 1.46 -8.41
C GLU A 49 -0.46 3.00 -8.46
N PRO A 50 -0.30 3.66 -9.62
CA PRO A 50 -0.44 5.12 -9.70
C PRO A 50 -1.81 5.60 -9.22
N ASN A 51 -2.89 4.94 -9.67
CA ASN A 51 -4.25 5.27 -9.26
C ASN A 51 -4.47 5.01 -7.76
N MET A 52 -3.86 3.95 -7.20
CA MET A 52 -3.92 3.67 -5.75
C MET A 52 -3.32 4.83 -4.94
N ILE A 53 -2.20 5.41 -5.39
CA ILE A 53 -1.56 6.56 -4.71
C ILE A 53 -2.45 7.81 -4.81
N THR A 54 -2.96 8.15 -6.00
CA THR A 54 -3.86 9.30 -6.17
C THR A 54 -5.12 9.14 -5.32
N PHE A 55 -5.72 7.95 -5.30
CA PHE A 55 -6.88 7.67 -4.47
C PHE A 55 -6.56 7.79 -2.96
N ALA A 56 -5.41 7.25 -2.53
CA ALA A 56 -4.95 7.37 -1.15
C ALA A 56 -4.80 8.83 -0.71
N THR A 57 -4.27 9.69 -1.58
CA THR A 57 -4.11 11.11 -1.26
C THR A 57 -5.44 11.83 -1.11
N GLY A 58 -6.42 11.48 -1.93
CA GLY A 58 -7.81 11.95 -1.76
C GLY A 58 -8.40 11.55 -0.41
N MET A 59 -8.21 10.28 0.00
CA MET A 59 -8.63 9.81 1.32
C MET A 59 -7.92 10.55 2.47
N ALA A 60 -6.62 10.84 2.31
CA ALA A 60 -5.86 11.58 3.32
C ALA A 60 -6.40 12.99 3.56
N LYS A 61 -6.91 13.67 2.52
CA LYS A 61 -7.61 14.96 2.65
C LYS A 61 -8.88 14.87 3.48
N GLU A 62 -9.55 13.73 3.43
CA GLU A 62 -10.75 13.42 4.21
C GLU A 62 -10.44 12.84 5.61
N SER A 63 -9.24 13.08 6.13
CA SER A 63 -8.78 12.66 7.47
C SER A 63 -8.64 11.14 7.67
N PHE A 64 -8.61 10.35 6.62
CA PHE A 64 -8.19 8.96 6.69
C PHE A 64 -6.66 8.84 6.76
N LEU A 65 -6.19 7.70 7.25
CA LEU A 65 -4.78 7.30 7.18
C LEU A 65 -4.65 6.09 6.24
N PRO A 66 -4.49 6.33 4.94
CA PRO A 66 -4.34 5.26 3.98
C PRO A 66 -2.95 4.62 4.06
N ILE A 67 -2.92 3.29 3.94
CA ILE A 67 -1.71 2.48 3.87
C ILE A 67 -1.73 1.77 2.52
N CYS A 68 -0.82 2.14 1.62
CA CYS A 68 -0.70 1.57 0.28
C CYS A 68 0.27 0.40 0.31
N TYR A 69 -0.20 -0.80 -0.04
CA TYR A 69 0.59 -2.03 -0.01
C TYR A 69 0.69 -2.66 -1.40
N THR A 70 1.90 -2.78 -1.91
CA THR A 70 2.20 -3.51 -3.16
C THR A 70 3.67 -3.94 -3.23
N ILE A 71 4.14 -4.47 -4.36
CA ILE A 71 5.55 -4.77 -4.62
C ILE A 71 6.32 -3.44 -4.70
N THR A 72 7.50 -3.39 -4.07
CA THR A 72 8.31 -2.17 -3.93
C THR A 72 8.61 -1.52 -5.28
N ASN A 73 9.08 -2.29 -6.25
CA ASN A 73 9.35 -1.81 -7.60
C ASN A 73 8.13 -1.06 -8.20
N PHE A 74 6.96 -1.68 -8.18
CA PHE A 74 5.76 -1.08 -8.76
C PHE A 74 5.25 0.11 -7.94
N LEU A 75 5.41 0.05 -6.61
CA LEU A 75 5.05 1.15 -5.73
C LEU A 75 5.84 2.41 -6.05
N ILE A 76 7.14 2.28 -6.25
CA ILE A 76 8.04 3.42 -6.44
C ILE A 76 8.08 3.83 -7.91
N TYR A 77 8.57 2.97 -8.81
CA TYR A 77 8.88 3.39 -10.18
C TYR A 77 7.64 3.69 -11.02
N LYS A 78 6.55 2.96 -10.85
CA LYS A 78 5.31 3.26 -11.57
C LYS A 78 4.55 4.48 -11.00
N SER A 79 4.77 4.82 -9.73
CA SER A 79 3.95 5.80 -9.03
C SER A 79 4.72 7.03 -8.54
N ILE A 80 5.98 7.20 -8.99
CA ILE A 80 6.84 8.29 -8.52
C ILE A 80 6.21 9.68 -8.73
N GLU A 81 5.53 9.88 -9.85
CA GLU A 81 4.84 11.13 -10.14
C GLU A 81 3.74 11.42 -9.13
N GLN A 82 2.87 10.45 -8.86
CA GLN A 82 1.75 10.59 -7.91
C GLN A 82 2.26 10.74 -6.48
N ILE A 83 3.30 10.01 -6.11
CA ILE A 83 3.95 10.18 -4.80
C ILE A 83 4.47 11.61 -4.66
N ARG A 84 5.19 12.11 -5.67
CA ARG A 84 5.76 13.45 -5.67
C ARG A 84 4.70 14.55 -5.66
N ASN A 85 3.75 14.48 -6.58
CA ASN A 85 2.81 15.57 -6.84
C ASN A 85 1.58 15.50 -5.93
N ASP A 86 0.96 14.32 -5.81
CA ASP A 86 -0.28 14.19 -5.07
C ASP A 86 -0.02 14.06 -3.56
N ALA A 87 0.98 13.27 -3.15
CA ALA A 87 1.24 13.06 -1.73
C ALA A 87 2.17 14.15 -1.14
N ILE A 88 3.41 14.26 -1.65
CA ILE A 88 4.45 15.08 -1.01
C ILE A 88 4.17 16.57 -1.22
N TYR A 89 3.99 17.00 -2.46
CA TYR A 89 3.77 18.41 -2.78
C TYR A 89 2.53 18.97 -2.07
N ASN A 90 1.44 18.20 -2.03
CA ASN A 90 0.21 18.56 -1.35
C ASN A 90 0.22 18.25 0.17
N LYS A 91 1.32 17.77 0.73
CA LYS A 91 1.50 17.45 2.16
C LYS A 91 0.44 16.46 2.69
N ASN A 92 -0.01 15.53 1.86
CA ASN A 92 -0.97 14.50 2.23
C ASN A 92 -0.27 13.36 2.97
N LYS A 93 -0.82 12.97 4.12
CA LYS A 93 -0.26 11.91 4.96
C LYS A 93 -0.72 10.54 4.48
N ILE A 94 0.14 9.84 3.76
CA ILE A 94 -0.06 8.43 3.37
C ILE A 94 1.11 7.57 3.86
N ILE A 95 0.89 6.26 3.98
CA ILE A 95 1.95 5.30 4.33
C ILE A 95 2.15 4.36 3.15
N LEU A 96 3.38 4.31 2.65
CA LEU A 96 3.79 3.42 1.57
C LEU A 96 4.44 2.17 2.16
N VAL A 97 3.98 0.99 1.77
CA VAL A 97 4.48 -0.30 2.23
C VAL A 97 4.82 -1.18 1.03
N GLY A 98 6.08 -1.16 0.66
CA GLY A 98 6.64 -2.03 -0.38
C GLY A 98 6.98 -3.42 0.16
N THR A 99 6.71 -4.47 -0.60
CA THR A 99 7.16 -5.83 -0.33
C THR A 99 8.08 -6.32 -1.44
N GLY A 100 9.05 -7.18 -1.11
CA GLY A 100 9.97 -7.73 -2.08
C GLY A 100 11.03 -6.76 -2.58
N SER A 101 11.53 -5.91 -1.69
CA SER A 101 12.63 -4.97 -1.96
C SER A 101 13.92 -5.68 -2.35
N GLY A 102 14.82 -4.99 -3.04
CA GLY A 102 16.06 -5.52 -3.57
C GLY A 102 15.81 -6.61 -4.61
N MET A 103 16.49 -7.73 -4.49
CA MET A 103 16.38 -8.89 -5.39
C MET A 103 15.50 -10.01 -4.83
N SER A 104 14.53 -9.70 -3.97
CA SER A 104 13.68 -10.72 -3.33
C SER A 104 12.87 -11.55 -4.33
N TYR A 105 12.59 -11.01 -5.51
CA TYR A 105 11.94 -11.68 -6.63
C TYR A 105 12.91 -11.98 -7.78
N ASN A 106 14.14 -12.36 -7.46
CA ASN A 106 15.25 -12.55 -8.42
C ASN A 106 14.85 -13.32 -9.67
N HIS A 107 14.13 -14.43 -9.52
CA HIS A 107 13.67 -15.29 -10.63
C HIS A 107 12.67 -14.62 -11.59
N LEU A 108 12.06 -13.51 -11.21
CA LEU A 108 11.13 -12.75 -12.05
C LEU A 108 11.83 -11.66 -12.90
N GLY A 109 13.13 -11.46 -12.68
CA GLY A 109 13.94 -10.53 -13.45
C GLY A 109 13.77 -9.06 -13.06
N PRO A 110 14.37 -8.16 -13.87
CA PRO A 110 14.50 -6.72 -13.54
C PRO A 110 13.18 -6.01 -13.27
N THR A 111 12.08 -6.48 -13.86
CA THR A 111 10.76 -5.88 -13.67
C THR A 111 10.26 -5.95 -12.22
N HIS A 112 10.85 -6.84 -11.42
CA HIS A 112 10.48 -7.05 -10.01
C HIS A 112 11.62 -6.72 -9.04
N HIS A 113 12.79 -6.34 -9.54
CA HIS A 113 13.90 -5.89 -8.70
C HIS A 113 13.66 -4.45 -8.25
N SER A 114 14.18 -4.10 -7.09
CA SER A 114 14.05 -2.80 -6.46
C SER A 114 15.37 -2.51 -5.77
N VAL A 115 16.36 -2.13 -6.56
CA VAL A 115 17.75 -1.90 -6.11
C VAL A 115 18.14 -0.41 -6.17
N GLU A 116 17.31 0.40 -6.81
CA GLU A 116 17.48 1.85 -6.94
C GLU A 116 16.51 2.67 -6.04
N ASP A 117 15.70 2.02 -5.23
CA ASP A 117 14.70 2.63 -4.33
C ASP A 117 15.26 3.26 -3.06
#